data_81bc9a0e7fc22b69db62826ac114c341
#
_entry.id   81bc9a0e7fc22b69db62826ac114c341
#
_cell.length_a   1.000
_cell.length_b   1.000
_cell.length_c   1.000
_cell.angle_alpha   90.00
_cell.angle_beta   90.00
_cell.angle_gamma   90.00
#
_symmetry.space_group_name_H-M   'P 1'
#
loop_
_entity.id
_entity.type
_entity.pdbx_description
1 polymer ?
#
loop_
_entity_poly.entity_id
_entity_poly.type
_entity_poly.pdbx_seq_one_letter_code
_entity_poly.pdbx_strand_id
1 'polypeptide(L)'
;MRFILIGGLGLAVTAPVAAQSPASAGILRGVVYDSLITGRPLEGAEVWIESTNRMARSDAGGHFTLAALAPGRYVVTFYHPILDSAGLSVPPVTVDVGADSSTDVALVTPSPTQAHHMLCPKDPLRQTGVVLGVVHNAADGKPLSPAAVTAHWTTYDIGGPSVRSAERVVEANTDASGHILLCGLPTDVALVIRGRTEGGSAGMLVVDLAGRAFARADLALATAPLTGEVKGVVRNRNGGLVPRATVVAVGSDASTQTDEYGRFRLESVAAGSGILEARALGYRSGRAQATVRGSSVEQVDIVVGDSVIVLDPVTVEVAYEPYLNQVGFTKRSHSAQGHFLDTADVKRSGAVRFEEVFRMVPGLLLRPNGSSLAVEVQRGQGQILNPALANYCPPSYFIDGVYYPLPPIQTPSIPLAPSEVLAIEVYSNLFSAPPQYQRRDSGCGVILVWTKRGVPKRKPAH
;
A
#
# COMPACT_ATOMS: atom_id res chain seq x y z
N MET A 1 76.12 -84.41 -18.71
CA MET A 1 76.12 -83.35 -17.67
C MET A 1 74.66 -83.00 -17.38
N ARG A 2 74.12 -83.47 -16.22
CA ARG A 2 72.74 -83.30 -15.80
C ARG A 2 72.59 -81.99 -15.00
N PHE A 3 71.71 -81.14 -15.40
CA PHE A 3 71.27 -79.99 -14.59
C PHE A 3 69.93 -80.31 -13.92
N ILE A 4 69.91 -80.19 -12.60
CA ILE A 4 68.74 -80.36 -11.75
C ILE A 4 68.05 -78.99 -11.63
N LEU A 5 66.77 -78.87 -12.06
CA LEU A 5 65.94 -77.73 -11.82
C LEU A 5 65.21 -77.95 -10.45
N ILE A 6 65.45 -77.05 -9.50
CA ILE A 6 64.77 -76.96 -8.24
C ILE A 6 63.56 -75.98 -8.43
N GLY A 7 62.36 -76.50 -8.46
CA GLY A 7 61.12 -75.67 -8.49
C GLY A 7 60.81 -75.09 -7.13
N GLY A 8 60.88 -73.78 -6.99
CA GLY A 8 60.38 -73.09 -5.79
C GLY A 8 58.87 -72.86 -5.85
N LEU A 9 58.15 -73.47 -4.90
CA LEU A 9 56.69 -73.26 -4.70
C LEU A 9 56.45 -71.96 -3.94
N GLY A 10 56.10 -70.89 -4.63
CA GLY A 10 55.69 -69.60 -4.01
C GLY A 10 54.27 -69.70 -3.50
N LEU A 11 54.06 -69.68 -2.18
CA LEU A 11 52.75 -69.46 -1.56
C LEU A 11 52.32 -67.99 -1.80
N ALA A 12 51.34 -67.79 -2.64
CA ALA A 12 50.65 -66.50 -2.75
C ALA A 12 49.65 -66.28 -1.56
N VAL A 13 50.07 -65.45 -0.63
CA VAL A 13 49.11 -64.97 0.47
C VAL A 13 48.20 -63.95 -0.16
N THR A 14 46.98 -64.36 -0.43
CA THR A 14 45.85 -63.47 -0.76
C THR A 14 45.36 -62.79 0.51
N ALA A 15 45.70 -61.51 0.72
CA ALA A 15 45.10 -60.69 1.76
C ALA A 15 43.63 -60.48 1.42
N PRO A 16 42.71 -60.64 2.41
CA PRO A 16 41.29 -60.34 2.17
C PRO A 16 41.15 -58.86 1.91
N VAL A 17 40.62 -58.51 0.75
CA VAL A 17 40.13 -57.15 0.48
C VAL A 17 38.95 -56.94 1.44
N ALA A 18 39.18 -56.11 2.45
CA ALA A 18 38.09 -55.69 3.34
C ALA A 18 37.03 -55.00 2.47
N ALA A 19 35.85 -55.64 2.36
CA ALA A 19 34.69 -55.00 1.76
C ALA A 19 34.38 -53.77 2.61
N GLN A 20 34.63 -52.58 2.06
CA GLN A 20 34.20 -51.33 2.67
C GLN A 20 32.69 -51.38 2.71
N SER A 21 32.11 -51.41 3.92
CA SER A 21 30.66 -51.25 4.13
C SER A 21 30.23 -50.00 3.36
N PRO A 22 29.15 -50.06 2.60
CA PRO A 22 28.65 -48.86 1.92
C PRO A 22 28.48 -47.77 2.96
N ALA A 23 29.14 -46.65 2.75
CA ALA A 23 29.00 -45.51 3.63
C ALA A 23 27.54 -45.17 3.72
N SER A 24 27.01 -45.19 4.95
CA SER A 24 25.60 -44.86 5.20
C SER A 24 25.29 -43.46 4.68
N ALA A 25 24.38 -43.36 3.73
CA ALA A 25 24.12 -42.15 2.99
C ALA A 25 22.88 -41.43 3.55
N GLY A 26 23.03 -40.15 3.86
CA GLY A 26 21.94 -39.29 4.26
C GLY A 26 21.15 -38.73 3.08
N ILE A 27 20.00 -38.16 3.38
CA ILE A 27 19.11 -37.51 2.43
C ILE A 27 18.86 -36.07 2.91
N LEU A 28 19.03 -35.10 2.03
CA LEU A 28 18.63 -33.73 2.25
C LEU A 28 17.34 -33.45 1.46
N ARG A 29 16.28 -33.07 2.16
CA ARG A 29 14.99 -32.66 1.58
C ARG A 29 14.72 -31.22 1.93
N GLY A 30 13.87 -30.56 1.15
CA GLY A 30 13.48 -29.22 1.49
C GLY A 30 12.42 -28.65 0.58
N VAL A 31 12.11 -27.39 0.86
CA VAL A 31 11.21 -26.56 0.06
C VAL A 31 11.92 -25.29 -0.32
N VAL A 32 11.81 -24.90 -1.58
CA VAL A 32 12.22 -23.58 -2.07
C VAL A 32 10.98 -22.67 -2.10
N TYR A 33 11.07 -21.53 -1.43
CA TYR A 33 9.95 -20.61 -1.25
C TYR A 33 10.33 -19.17 -1.62
N ASP A 34 9.45 -18.49 -2.34
CA ASP A 34 9.62 -17.07 -2.64
C ASP A 34 8.87 -16.21 -1.61
N SER A 35 9.60 -15.56 -0.74
CA SER A 35 9.08 -14.61 0.25
C SER A 35 9.06 -13.16 -0.25
N LEU A 36 9.64 -12.89 -1.43
CA LEU A 36 9.88 -11.54 -1.92
C LEU A 36 8.81 -11.05 -2.89
N ILE A 37 8.46 -11.85 -3.90
CA ILE A 37 7.65 -11.44 -5.04
C ILE A 37 6.28 -12.12 -5.02
N THR A 38 6.24 -13.45 -5.07
CA THR A 38 5.01 -14.21 -5.27
C THR A 38 4.35 -14.67 -3.96
N GLY A 39 5.14 -14.83 -2.89
CA GLY A 39 4.68 -15.44 -1.64
C GLY A 39 4.27 -16.90 -1.80
N ARG A 40 4.93 -17.66 -2.69
CA ARG A 40 4.58 -19.04 -3.06
C ARG A 40 5.83 -19.92 -3.15
N PRO A 41 5.65 -21.26 -3.07
CA PRO A 41 6.71 -22.20 -3.44
C PRO A 41 7.21 -21.95 -4.86
N LEU A 42 8.52 -22.11 -5.08
CA LEU A 42 9.16 -21.94 -6.39
C LEU A 42 9.32 -23.27 -7.08
N GLU A 43 8.60 -23.46 -8.19
CA GLU A 43 8.77 -24.58 -9.11
C GLU A 43 10.00 -24.35 -9.99
N GLY A 44 10.79 -25.40 -10.19
CA GLY A 44 11.92 -25.37 -11.13
C GLY A 44 13.16 -24.68 -10.61
N ALA A 45 13.23 -24.36 -9.31
CA ALA A 45 14.45 -23.86 -8.70
C ALA A 45 15.55 -24.92 -8.75
N GLU A 46 16.71 -24.52 -9.20
CA GLU A 46 17.91 -25.37 -9.24
C GLU A 46 18.64 -25.25 -7.89
N VAL A 47 18.64 -26.35 -7.13
CA VAL A 47 19.27 -26.43 -5.81
C VAL A 47 20.54 -27.22 -5.92
N TRP A 48 21.66 -26.69 -5.44
CA TRP A 48 22.95 -27.41 -5.45
C TRP A 48 23.69 -27.26 -4.13
N ILE A 49 24.58 -28.19 -3.91
CA ILE A 49 25.54 -28.17 -2.80
C ILE A 49 26.84 -27.60 -3.33
N GLU A 50 27.34 -26.52 -2.71
CA GLU A 50 28.62 -25.91 -3.09
C GLU A 50 29.78 -26.92 -3.03
N SER A 51 30.73 -26.75 -3.92
CA SER A 51 31.91 -27.61 -4.05
C SER A 51 31.61 -29.08 -4.37
N THR A 52 30.39 -29.40 -4.84
CA THR A 52 29.98 -30.72 -5.29
C THR A 52 29.24 -30.65 -6.62
N ASN A 53 29.07 -31.80 -7.30
CA ASN A 53 28.23 -31.90 -8.50
C ASN A 53 26.81 -32.34 -8.18
N ARG A 54 26.39 -32.21 -6.91
CA ARG A 54 25.05 -32.61 -6.48
C ARG A 54 24.05 -31.45 -6.69
N MET A 55 23.04 -31.74 -7.50
CA MET A 55 22.00 -30.80 -7.86
C MET A 55 20.61 -31.48 -7.85
N ALA A 56 19.58 -30.75 -7.50
CA ALA A 56 18.18 -31.16 -7.63
C ALA A 56 17.37 -29.98 -8.17
N ARG A 57 16.22 -30.27 -8.75
CA ARG A 57 15.26 -29.26 -9.21
C ARG A 57 13.98 -29.37 -8.38
N SER A 58 13.42 -28.25 -7.96
CA SER A 58 12.18 -28.24 -7.19
C SER A 58 10.96 -28.54 -8.07
N ASP A 59 9.99 -29.24 -7.50
CA ASP A 59 8.68 -29.55 -8.10
C ASP A 59 7.71 -28.37 -8.01
N ALA A 60 6.45 -28.57 -8.44
CA ALA A 60 5.37 -27.58 -8.40
C ALA A 60 5.02 -27.11 -6.97
N GLY A 61 5.31 -27.90 -5.94
CA GLY A 61 5.19 -27.53 -4.53
C GLY A 61 6.46 -26.92 -3.94
N GLY A 62 7.50 -26.68 -4.79
CA GLY A 62 8.80 -26.19 -4.36
C GLY A 62 9.68 -27.26 -3.70
N HIS A 63 9.25 -28.52 -3.63
CA HIS A 63 10.00 -29.57 -2.93
C HIS A 63 11.17 -30.06 -3.76
N PHE A 64 12.30 -30.33 -3.11
CA PHE A 64 13.47 -30.96 -3.70
C PHE A 64 14.03 -32.06 -2.82
N THR A 65 14.82 -32.96 -3.39
CA THR A 65 15.49 -34.02 -2.67
C THR A 65 16.90 -34.25 -3.27
N LEU A 66 17.89 -34.22 -2.41
CA LEU A 66 19.27 -34.59 -2.69
C LEU A 66 19.62 -35.84 -1.88
N ALA A 67 19.67 -36.96 -2.55
CA ALA A 67 19.94 -38.26 -1.94
C ALA A 67 21.40 -38.69 -2.04
N ALA A 68 21.77 -39.75 -1.32
CA ALA A 68 23.09 -40.36 -1.31
C ALA A 68 24.21 -39.38 -0.92
N LEU A 69 23.97 -38.58 0.10
CA LEU A 69 24.97 -37.68 0.67
C LEU A 69 25.76 -38.37 1.77
N ALA A 70 27.06 -38.24 1.77
CA ALA A 70 27.89 -38.68 2.89
C ALA A 70 27.52 -37.86 4.14
N PRO A 71 27.62 -38.42 5.36
CA PRO A 71 27.45 -37.64 6.56
C PRO A 71 28.44 -36.46 6.61
N GLY A 72 27.96 -35.26 6.90
CA GLY A 72 28.81 -34.08 6.92
C GLY A 72 28.06 -32.76 6.87
N ARG A 73 28.83 -31.70 6.89
CA ARG A 73 28.32 -30.30 6.79
C ARG A 73 28.37 -29.86 5.33
N TYR A 74 27.22 -29.34 4.85
CA TYR A 74 27.04 -28.91 3.48
C TYR A 74 26.60 -27.46 3.42
N VAL A 75 27.04 -26.74 2.41
CA VAL A 75 26.56 -25.39 2.07
C VAL A 75 25.67 -25.54 0.86
N VAL A 76 24.40 -25.18 1.03
CA VAL A 76 23.33 -25.36 0.05
C VAL A 76 22.83 -23.99 -0.41
N THR A 77 22.67 -23.85 -1.69
CA THR A 77 22.08 -22.63 -2.30
C THR A 77 21.17 -23.04 -3.45
N PHE A 78 20.45 -22.07 -3.99
CA PHE A 78 19.61 -22.31 -5.16
C PHE A 78 19.62 -21.13 -6.12
N TYR A 79 19.28 -21.41 -7.36
CA TYR A 79 19.06 -20.45 -8.42
C TYR A 79 17.61 -20.56 -8.93
N HIS A 80 17.02 -19.42 -9.25
CA HIS A 80 15.75 -19.34 -9.96
C HIS A 80 15.71 -18.05 -10.80
N PRO A 81 15.15 -18.06 -12.04
CA PRO A 81 15.10 -16.88 -12.91
C PRO A 81 14.45 -15.64 -12.30
N ILE A 82 13.57 -15.83 -11.31
CA ILE A 82 12.93 -14.73 -10.57
C ILE A 82 13.95 -13.86 -9.82
N LEU A 83 15.07 -14.46 -9.37
CA LEU A 83 16.15 -13.76 -8.65
C LEU A 83 17.01 -12.94 -9.61
N ASP A 84 17.31 -13.48 -10.79
CA ASP A 84 18.05 -12.75 -11.83
C ASP A 84 17.29 -11.49 -12.24
N SER A 85 15.98 -11.64 -12.45
CA SER A 85 15.12 -10.51 -12.79
C SER A 85 15.07 -9.44 -11.69
N ALA A 86 15.51 -9.77 -10.48
CA ALA A 86 15.60 -8.88 -9.33
C ALA A 86 17.05 -8.42 -9.04
N GLY A 87 18.04 -8.91 -9.77
CA GLY A 87 19.45 -8.64 -9.48
C GLY A 87 19.89 -9.13 -8.09
N LEU A 88 19.23 -10.17 -7.58
CA LEU A 88 19.44 -10.68 -6.23
C LEU A 88 20.12 -12.05 -6.24
N SER A 89 20.99 -12.27 -5.27
CA SER A 89 21.54 -13.58 -4.94
C SER A 89 20.98 -14.10 -3.63
N VAL A 90 20.90 -15.42 -3.51
CA VAL A 90 20.45 -16.06 -2.27
C VAL A 90 21.66 -16.32 -1.37
N PRO A 91 21.63 -15.90 -0.11
CA PRO A 91 22.65 -16.33 0.84
C PRO A 91 22.63 -17.85 1.01
N PRO A 92 23.80 -18.52 0.96
CA PRO A 92 23.84 -19.96 1.14
C PRO A 92 23.46 -20.36 2.57
N VAL A 93 22.86 -21.56 2.70
CA VAL A 93 22.44 -22.12 3.99
C VAL A 93 23.36 -23.30 4.33
N THR A 94 23.87 -23.31 5.55
CA THR A 94 24.67 -24.46 6.04
C THR A 94 23.76 -25.47 6.72
N VAL A 95 23.87 -26.76 6.34
CA VAL A 95 23.09 -27.87 6.89
C VAL A 95 24.01 -29.03 7.27
N ASP A 96 23.72 -29.73 8.35
CA ASP A 96 24.42 -30.94 8.77
C ASP A 96 23.55 -32.16 8.38
N VAL A 97 24.11 -33.05 7.57
CA VAL A 97 23.46 -34.29 7.14
C VAL A 97 24.06 -35.46 7.92
N GLY A 98 23.21 -36.19 8.61
CA GLY A 98 23.62 -37.38 9.35
C GLY A 98 23.62 -38.64 8.50
N ALA A 99 24.25 -39.71 9.04
CA ALA A 99 24.20 -41.06 8.46
C ALA A 99 22.78 -41.61 8.55
N ASP A 100 22.30 -42.28 7.49
CA ASP A 100 21.01 -42.94 7.40
C ASP A 100 19.83 -42.06 7.89
N SER A 101 19.94 -40.74 7.75
CA SER A 101 18.98 -39.78 8.22
C SER A 101 18.45 -38.89 7.08
N SER A 102 17.26 -38.35 7.26
CA SER A 102 16.70 -37.27 6.43
C SER A 102 16.82 -35.95 7.19
N THR A 103 17.46 -34.98 6.55
CA THR A 103 17.54 -33.59 7.05
C THR A 103 16.63 -32.72 6.20
N ASP A 104 15.78 -31.92 6.85
CA ASP A 104 14.88 -30.98 6.16
C ASP A 104 15.44 -29.56 6.23
N VAL A 105 15.35 -28.83 5.12
CA VAL A 105 15.79 -27.43 5.02
C VAL A 105 14.78 -26.60 4.23
N ALA A 106 14.52 -25.38 4.68
CA ALA A 106 13.79 -24.39 3.90
C ALA A 106 14.82 -23.43 3.24
N LEU A 107 14.76 -23.33 1.93
CA LEU A 107 15.52 -22.37 1.15
C LEU A 107 14.56 -21.25 0.72
N VAL A 108 14.88 -20.02 1.08
CA VAL A 108 13.96 -18.90 0.93
C VAL A 108 14.66 -17.77 0.18
N THR A 109 13.95 -17.09 -0.73
CA THR A 109 14.45 -15.85 -1.32
C THR A 109 14.67 -14.80 -0.22
N PRO A 110 15.55 -13.81 -0.42
CA PRO A 110 15.71 -12.74 0.56
C PRO A 110 14.38 -12.13 0.96
N SER A 111 14.21 -11.84 2.24
CA SER A 111 13.03 -11.09 2.70
C SER A 111 13.01 -9.68 2.08
N PRO A 112 11.85 -9.00 2.01
CA PRO A 112 11.75 -7.63 1.49
C PRO A 112 12.78 -6.67 2.10
N THR A 113 13.05 -6.79 3.41
CA THR A 113 14.04 -5.97 4.11
C THR A 113 15.47 -6.33 3.69
N GLN A 114 15.78 -7.62 3.57
CA GLN A 114 17.11 -8.05 3.10
C GLN A 114 17.35 -7.63 1.64
N ALA A 115 16.35 -7.80 0.78
CA ALA A 115 16.40 -7.34 -0.61
C ALA A 115 16.65 -5.82 -0.69
N HIS A 116 15.95 -5.03 0.13
CA HIS A 116 16.19 -3.59 0.21
C HIS A 116 17.63 -3.26 0.60
N HIS A 117 18.19 -3.91 1.63
CA HIS A 117 19.59 -3.70 2.03
C HIS A 117 20.59 -4.11 0.96
N MET A 118 20.31 -5.17 0.22
CA MET A 118 21.19 -5.63 -0.87
C MET A 118 21.16 -4.68 -2.06
N LEU A 119 19.98 -4.20 -2.43
CA LEU A 119 19.76 -3.34 -3.60
C LEU A 119 20.10 -1.87 -3.34
N CYS A 120 19.79 -1.37 -2.14
CA CYS A 120 19.94 0.04 -1.75
C CYS A 120 20.85 0.20 -0.53
N PRO A 121 22.13 -0.24 -0.56
CA PRO A 121 23.01 -0.26 0.62
C PRO A 121 23.39 1.14 1.15
N LYS A 122 23.20 2.17 0.33
CA LYS A 122 23.48 3.58 0.69
C LYS A 122 22.25 4.33 1.22
N ASP A 123 21.10 3.67 1.27
CA ASP A 123 19.89 4.32 1.79
C ASP A 123 19.96 4.45 3.31
N PRO A 124 20.09 5.67 3.86
CA PRO A 124 20.22 5.88 5.31
C PRO A 124 18.91 5.65 6.06
N LEU A 125 17.80 5.64 5.37
CA LEU A 125 16.47 5.59 5.98
C LEU A 125 15.96 4.14 6.01
N ARG A 126 16.13 3.48 7.15
CA ARG A 126 15.66 2.09 7.39
C ARG A 126 14.16 1.87 7.20
N GLN A 127 13.39 2.91 6.91
CA GLN A 127 11.93 2.88 6.71
C GLN A 127 11.51 3.22 5.28
N THR A 128 12.46 3.23 4.34
CA THR A 128 12.16 3.44 2.93
C THR A 128 12.02 2.13 2.20
N GLY A 129 11.30 2.18 1.08
CA GLY A 129 11.10 1.05 0.19
C GLY A 129 11.93 1.15 -1.09
N VAL A 130 11.98 0.04 -1.79
CA VAL A 130 12.60 -0.10 -3.09
C VAL A 130 11.59 -0.62 -4.10
N VAL A 131 11.60 -0.04 -5.29
CA VAL A 131 10.88 -0.58 -6.46
C VAL A 131 11.92 -1.01 -7.48
N LEU A 132 11.83 -2.28 -7.86
CA LEU A 132 12.60 -2.90 -8.92
C LEU A 132 11.67 -3.28 -10.05
N GLY A 133 12.13 -3.22 -11.29
CA GLY A 133 11.34 -3.67 -12.42
C GLY A 133 12.14 -3.77 -13.71
N VAL A 134 11.46 -4.17 -14.76
CA VAL A 134 12.01 -4.20 -16.11
C VAL A 134 11.14 -3.34 -17.01
N VAL A 135 11.78 -2.50 -17.79
CA VAL A 135 11.13 -1.73 -18.86
C VAL A 135 11.23 -2.52 -20.14
N HIS A 136 10.09 -2.76 -20.78
CA HIS A 136 10.08 -3.44 -22.09
C HIS A 136 9.43 -2.58 -23.16
N ASN A 137 9.78 -2.84 -24.39
CA ASN A 137 9.09 -2.28 -25.54
C ASN A 137 7.69 -2.93 -25.65
N ALA A 138 6.65 -2.10 -25.69
CA ALA A 138 5.27 -2.54 -25.81
C ALA A 138 4.96 -3.28 -27.14
N ALA A 139 5.78 -3.07 -28.17
CA ALA A 139 5.57 -3.70 -29.49
C ALA A 139 6.05 -5.15 -29.53
N ASP A 140 7.21 -5.46 -28.98
CA ASP A 140 7.87 -6.77 -29.11
C ASP A 140 8.26 -7.42 -27.79
N GLY A 141 8.00 -6.75 -26.65
CA GLY A 141 8.28 -7.27 -25.31
C GLY A 141 9.76 -7.32 -24.95
N LYS A 142 10.67 -6.82 -25.80
CA LYS A 142 12.10 -6.83 -25.50
C LYS A 142 12.46 -5.78 -24.46
N PRO A 143 13.50 -6.03 -23.66
CA PRO A 143 14.03 -5.03 -22.75
C PRO A 143 14.33 -3.71 -23.47
N LEU A 144 14.01 -2.60 -22.84
CA LEU A 144 14.14 -1.26 -23.41
C LEU A 144 15.15 -0.42 -22.65
N SER A 145 16.17 0.04 -23.38
CA SER A 145 17.22 0.92 -22.88
C SER A 145 17.73 1.81 -24.02
N PRO A 146 17.96 3.12 -23.81
CA PRO A 146 17.69 3.84 -22.56
C PRO A 146 16.22 4.22 -22.39
N ALA A 147 15.73 4.15 -21.15
CA ALA A 147 14.46 4.72 -20.76
C ALA A 147 14.59 5.42 -19.40
N ALA A 148 13.97 6.58 -19.26
CA ALA A 148 13.92 7.29 -17.99
C ALA A 148 12.64 6.87 -17.24
N VAL A 149 12.78 6.52 -15.97
CA VAL A 149 11.67 6.12 -15.11
C VAL A 149 11.67 6.97 -13.85
N THR A 150 10.52 7.51 -13.50
CA THR A 150 10.33 8.37 -12.33
C THR A 150 9.26 7.82 -11.42
N ALA A 151 9.51 7.84 -10.10
CA ALA A 151 8.51 7.61 -9.07
C ALA A 151 8.06 8.96 -8.50
N HIS A 152 6.76 9.19 -8.49
CA HIS A 152 6.14 10.41 -7.98
C HIS A 152 5.24 10.12 -6.80
N TRP A 153 5.28 10.96 -5.78
CA TRP A 153 4.32 10.96 -4.68
C TRP A 153 4.19 12.35 -4.08
N THR A 154 3.11 12.58 -3.33
CA THR A 154 2.87 13.84 -2.65
C THR A 154 3.13 13.67 -1.16
N THR A 155 3.95 14.55 -0.60
CA THR A 155 4.12 14.68 0.86
C THR A 155 3.30 15.87 1.35
N TYR A 156 2.73 15.73 2.55
CA TYR A 156 1.99 16.80 3.21
C TYR A 156 2.73 17.21 4.48
N ASP A 157 3.07 18.47 4.57
CA ASP A 157 3.58 19.07 5.80
C ASP A 157 2.42 19.72 6.55
N ILE A 158 2.08 19.14 7.70
CA ILE A 158 0.99 19.57 8.58
C ILE A 158 1.48 20.27 9.85
N GLY A 159 2.79 20.50 9.97
CA GLY A 159 3.42 21.15 11.16
C GLY A 159 3.30 22.66 11.20
N GLY A 160 2.75 23.31 10.17
CA GLY A 160 2.63 24.77 10.05
C GLY A 160 1.18 25.27 10.13
N PRO A 161 0.97 26.58 10.01
CA PRO A 161 -0.38 27.19 10.04
C PRO A 161 -1.25 26.84 8.84
N SER A 162 -0.67 26.21 7.80
CA SER A 162 -1.36 25.72 6.61
C SER A 162 -0.77 24.40 6.18
N VAL A 163 -1.60 23.50 5.67
CA VAL A 163 -1.15 22.28 5.03
C VAL A 163 -0.41 22.65 3.75
N ARG A 164 0.86 22.26 3.65
CA ARG A 164 1.65 22.41 2.44
C ARG A 164 1.83 21.05 1.80
N SER A 165 1.55 20.94 0.52
CA SER A 165 1.86 19.76 -0.26
C SER A 165 3.11 20.00 -1.09
N ALA A 166 3.97 18.99 -1.19
CA ALA A 166 5.12 18.99 -2.07
C ALA A 166 5.15 17.68 -2.87
N GLU A 167 5.30 17.81 -4.17
CA GLU A 167 5.58 16.65 -5.01
C GLU A 167 7.04 16.23 -4.81
N ARG A 168 7.23 14.94 -4.63
CA ARG A 168 8.54 14.30 -4.54
C ARG A 168 8.73 13.41 -5.74
N VAL A 169 9.96 13.37 -6.24
CA VAL A 169 10.32 12.59 -7.42
C VAL A 169 11.64 11.91 -7.18
N VAL A 170 11.70 10.64 -7.52
CA VAL A 170 12.96 9.87 -7.65
C VAL A 170 13.04 9.40 -9.08
N GLU A 171 14.20 9.52 -9.69
CA GLU A 171 14.46 9.17 -11.08
C GLU A 171 15.56 8.11 -11.20
N ALA A 172 15.37 7.18 -12.12
CA ALA A 172 16.37 6.19 -12.53
C ALA A 172 16.30 5.98 -14.05
N ASN A 173 17.42 5.59 -14.62
CA ASN A 173 17.49 5.15 -16.00
C ASN A 173 17.63 3.63 -16.07
N THR A 174 17.11 3.01 -17.12
CA THR A 174 17.30 1.59 -17.35
C THR A 174 18.74 1.26 -17.64
N ASP A 175 19.19 0.10 -17.13
CA ASP A 175 20.45 -0.52 -17.57
C ASP A 175 20.31 -1.13 -18.97
N ALA A 176 21.38 -1.74 -19.49
CA ALA A 176 21.40 -2.37 -20.82
C ALA A 176 20.39 -3.53 -20.97
N SER A 177 19.94 -4.12 -19.86
CA SER A 177 18.96 -5.21 -19.79
C SER A 177 17.54 -4.70 -19.51
N GLY A 178 17.33 -3.39 -19.50
CA GLY A 178 16.05 -2.77 -19.22
C GLY A 178 15.65 -2.73 -17.74
N HIS A 179 16.53 -3.14 -16.81
CA HIS A 179 16.20 -3.09 -15.39
C HIS A 179 16.24 -1.67 -14.84
N ILE A 180 15.33 -1.41 -13.92
CA ILE A 180 15.27 -0.17 -13.13
C ILE A 180 15.33 -0.51 -11.64
N LEU A 181 15.94 0.40 -10.89
CA LEU A 181 16.00 0.34 -9.44
C LEU A 181 15.75 1.74 -8.87
N LEU A 182 14.67 1.86 -8.09
CA LEU A 182 14.28 3.10 -7.43
C LEU A 182 14.36 2.89 -5.91
N CYS A 183 15.28 3.57 -5.25
CA CYS A 183 15.52 3.53 -3.81
C CYS A 183 14.93 4.74 -3.09
N GLY A 184 14.81 4.68 -1.77
CA GLY A 184 14.40 5.82 -0.95
C GLY A 184 12.92 6.19 -1.05
N LEU A 185 12.07 5.23 -1.41
CA LEU A 185 10.64 5.44 -1.65
C LEU A 185 9.83 5.31 -0.35
N PRO A 186 8.80 6.13 -0.12
CA PRO A 186 7.90 5.93 1.02
C PRO A 186 7.12 4.63 0.88
N THR A 187 6.84 3.97 2.01
CA THR A 187 6.16 2.67 2.04
C THR A 187 4.68 2.77 2.40
N ASP A 188 4.21 3.94 2.78
CA ASP A 188 2.88 4.23 3.33
C ASP A 188 1.96 5.03 2.40
N VAL A 189 2.45 5.35 1.21
CA VAL A 189 1.69 6.07 0.17
C VAL A 189 1.81 5.39 -1.19
N ALA A 190 0.79 5.51 -2.02
CA ALA A 190 0.83 5.01 -3.38
C ALA A 190 1.76 5.87 -4.25
N LEU A 191 2.61 5.22 -5.02
CA LEU A 191 3.58 5.82 -5.93
C LEU A 191 3.03 5.78 -7.36
N VAL A 192 3.17 6.88 -8.09
CA VAL A 192 2.92 6.89 -9.54
C VAL A 192 4.27 6.71 -10.24
N ILE A 193 4.47 5.53 -10.83
CA ILE A 193 5.66 5.26 -11.64
C ILE A 193 5.36 5.67 -13.07
N ARG A 194 6.22 6.50 -13.65
CA ARG A 194 6.13 6.94 -15.03
C ARG A 194 7.42 6.60 -15.76
N GLY A 195 7.28 6.08 -16.96
CA GLY A 195 8.41 5.83 -17.84
C GLY A 195 8.27 6.62 -19.13
N ARG A 196 9.39 6.99 -19.73
CA ARG A 196 9.43 7.65 -21.03
C ARG A 196 10.68 7.24 -21.80
N THR A 197 10.55 7.26 -23.11
CA THR A 197 11.67 7.13 -24.06
C THR A 197 11.71 8.34 -24.97
N GLU A 198 12.83 8.56 -25.66
CA GLU A 198 12.92 9.58 -26.70
C GLU A 198 11.97 9.23 -27.86
N GLY A 199 11.05 10.15 -28.21
CA GLY A 199 10.11 9.98 -29.33
C GLY A 199 8.99 8.98 -29.12
N GLY A 200 8.89 8.34 -27.95
CA GLY A 200 7.87 7.34 -27.61
C GLY A 200 6.73 7.84 -26.73
N SER A 201 5.76 6.98 -26.49
CA SER A 201 4.67 7.22 -25.54
C SER A 201 5.14 7.06 -24.09
N ALA A 202 4.57 7.85 -23.19
CA ALA A 202 4.77 7.67 -21.75
C ALA A 202 3.96 6.48 -21.25
N GLY A 203 4.58 5.64 -20.43
CA GLY A 203 3.89 4.60 -19.67
C GLY A 203 3.67 5.03 -18.22
N MET A 204 2.63 4.51 -17.59
CA MET A 204 2.29 4.83 -16.21
C MET A 204 1.69 3.63 -15.49
N LEU A 205 2.08 3.44 -14.23
CA LEU A 205 1.45 2.49 -13.32
C LEU A 205 1.45 3.05 -11.88
N VAL A 206 0.63 2.48 -11.03
CA VAL A 206 0.59 2.80 -9.60
C VAL A 206 1.14 1.62 -8.82
N VAL A 207 2.07 1.89 -7.91
CA VAL A 207 2.66 0.92 -6.99
C VAL A 207 2.33 1.34 -5.57
N ASP A 208 1.73 0.44 -4.82
CA ASP A 208 1.55 0.58 -3.38
C ASP A 208 2.44 -0.44 -2.67
N LEU A 209 3.41 0.06 -1.93
CA LEU A 209 4.29 -0.78 -1.12
C LEU A 209 3.56 -1.37 0.09
N ALA A 210 2.44 -0.76 0.52
CA ALA A 210 1.60 -1.23 1.64
C ALA A 210 2.42 -1.56 2.92
N GLY A 211 3.39 -0.70 3.26
CA GLY A 211 4.31 -0.89 4.39
C GLY A 211 5.44 -1.90 4.14
N ARG A 212 5.52 -2.52 2.97
CA ARG A 212 6.62 -3.45 2.62
C ARG A 212 7.82 -2.69 2.10
N ALA A 213 9.01 -3.25 2.35
CA ALA A 213 10.26 -2.63 1.90
C ALA A 213 10.58 -2.85 0.41
N PHE A 214 9.79 -3.69 -0.30
CA PHE A 214 10.07 -4.08 -1.69
C PHE A 214 8.78 -4.23 -2.50
N ALA A 215 8.80 -3.74 -3.73
CA ALA A 215 7.80 -4.05 -4.75
C ALA A 215 8.45 -4.22 -6.12
N ARG A 216 7.79 -5.00 -6.98
CA ARG A 216 8.15 -5.14 -8.39
C ARG A 216 7.18 -4.35 -9.27
N ALA A 217 7.72 -3.63 -10.25
CA ALA A 217 6.97 -2.81 -11.18
C ALA A 217 7.55 -2.92 -12.59
N ASP A 218 7.02 -3.81 -13.39
CA ASP A 218 7.39 -3.97 -14.80
C ASP A 218 6.59 -2.97 -15.66
N LEU A 219 7.28 -2.22 -16.50
CA LEU A 219 6.71 -1.13 -17.28
C LEU A 219 6.89 -1.38 -18.78
N ALA A 220 5.81 -1.31 -19.55
CA ALA A 220 5.88 -1.34 -20.99
C ALA A 220 5.80 0.07 -21.57
N LEU A 221 6.69 0.41 -22.51
CA LEU A 221 6.74 1.69 -23.20
C LEU A 221 6.72 1.46 -24.70
N ALA A 222 6.00 2.29 -25.44
CA ALA A 222 6.09 2.27 -26.89
C ALA A 222 7.16 3.25 -27.37
N THR A 223 8.01 2.81 -28.30
CA THR A 223 9.05 3.62 -28.94
C THR A 223 8.55 4.40 -30.16
N ALA A 224 7.31 4.13 -30.58
CA ALA A 224 6.62 4.83 -31.66
C ALA A 224 5.14 4.99 -31.29
N PRO A 225 4.40 5.91 -31.93
CA PRO A 225 2.97 6.07 -31.72
C PRO A 225 2.22 4.80 -32.16
N LEU A 226 1.95 3.91 -31.23
CA LEU A 226 1.18 2.68 -31.41
C LEU A 226 -0.06 2.74 -30.53
N THR A 227 -1.16 2.20 -31.05
CA THR A 227 -2.41 2.07 -30.29
C THR A 227 -2.90 0.63 -30.34
N GLY A 228 -3.63 0.24 -29.32
CA GLY A 228 -4.31 -1.05 -29.25
C GLY A 228 -5.72 -0.90 -28.73
N GLU A 229 -6.32 -2.01 -28.42
CA GLU A 229 -7.68 -2.11 -27.92
C GLU A 229 -7.69 -2.74 -26.54
N VAL A 230 -8.55 -2.23 -25.65
CA VAL A 230 -8.80 -2.84 -24.34
C VAL A 230 -10.26 -3.19 -24.23
N LYS A 231 -10.53 -4.44 -23.83
CA LYS A 231 -11.86 -4.95 -23.50
C LYS A 231 -11.93 -5.35 -22.05
N GLY A 232 -13.12 -5.40 -21.48
CA GLY A 232 -13.29 -5.90 -20.14
C GLY A 232 -14.68 -5.71 -19.60
N VAL A 233 -14.80 -5.92 -18.29
CA VAL A 233 -16.07 -5.78 -17.57
C VAL A 233 -15.86 -4.88 -16.36
N VAL A 234 -16.79 -3.97 -16.13
CA VAL A 234 -16.85 -3.19 -14.89
C VAL A 234 -17.78 -3.91 -13.92
N ARG A 235 -17.24 -4.22 -12.72
CA ARG A 235 -17.95 -4.90 -11.64
C ARG A 235 -17.88 -4.08 -10.35
N ASN A 236 -18.87 -4.24 -9.49
CA ASN A 236 -18.74 -3.80 -8.10
C ASN A 236 -17.99 -4.85 -7.25
N ARG A 237 -17.68 -4.53 -5.99
CA ARG A 237 -16.98 -5.45 -5.07
C ARG A 237 -17.71 -6.76 -4.81
N ASN A 238 -19.03 -6.80 -4.95
CA ASN A 238 -19.86 -7.99 -4.79
C ASN A 238 -19.97 -8.81 -6.09
N GLY A 239 -19.20 -8.44 -7.14
CA GLY A 239 -19.22 -9.11 -8.44
C GLY A 239 -20.36 -8.68 -9.36
N GLY A 240 -21.25 -7.79 -8.89
CA GLY A 240 -22.36 -7.29 -9.72
C GLY A 240 -21.85 -6.45 -10.89
N LEU A 241 -22.50 -6.60 -12.05
CA LEU A 241 -22.17 -5.88 -13.28
C LEU A 241 -22.61 -4.41 -13.18
N VAL A 242 -21.80 -3.50 -13.71
CA VAL A 242 -22.07 -2.05 -13.66
C VAL A 242 -22.30 -1.51 -15.08
N PRO A 243 -23.55 -1.35 -15.51
CA PRO A 243 -23.88 -0.76 -16.81
C PRO A 243 -23.68 0.75 -16.81
N ARG A 244 -23.50 1.31 -17.99
CA ARG A 244 -23.34 2.75 -18.24
C ARG A 244 -22.20 3.41 -17.42
N ALA A 245 -21.22 2.64 -17.01
CA ALA A 245 -19.99 3.19 -16.44
C ALA A 245 -19.15 3.82 -17.55
N THR A 246 -18.65 5.00 -17.32
CA THR A 246 -17.66 5.63 -18.22
C THR A 246 -16.29 5.09 -17.90
N VAL A 247 -15.62 4.48 -18.89
CA VAL A 247 -14.25 3.98 -18.79
C VAL A 247 -13.34 4.89 -19.60
N VAL A 248 -12.27 5.39 -18.97
CA VAL A 248 -11.29 6.28 -19.59
C VAL A 248 -9.88 5.72 -19.44
N ALA A 249 -9.02 5.91 -20.42
CA ALA A 249 -7.59 5.71 -20.26
C ALA A 249 -6.97 6.99 -19.68
N VAL A 250 -6.42 6.90 -18.47
CA VAL A 250 -5.90 8.07 -17.74
C VAL A 250 -4.76 8.73 -18.51
N GLY A 251 -4.89 10.03 -18.77
CA GLY A 251 -3.89 10.80 -19.54
C GLY A 251 -4.10 10.75 -21.06
N SER A 252 -5.22 10.23 -21.55
CA SER A 252 -5.62 10.26 -22.95
C SER A 252 -7.10 10.65 -23.10
N ASP A 253 -7.51 10.97 -24.33
CA ASP A 253 -8.90 11.27 -24.65
C ASP A 253 -9.75 10.02 -24.92
N ALA A 254 -9.14 8.82 -24.88
CA ALA A 254 -9.84 7.57 -25.13
C ALA A 254 -10.84 7.28 -24.01
N SER A 255 -12.12 7.18 -24.38
CA SER A 255 -13.21 6.91 -23.44
C SER A 255 -14.32 6.08 -24.10
N THR A 256 -15.03 5.31 -23.30
CA THR A 256 -16.18 4.52 -23.73
C THR A 256 -17.16 4.35 -22.58
N GLN A 257 -18.34 3.77 -22.84
CA GLN A 257 -19.31 3.39 -21.82
C GLN A 257 -19.57 1.89 -21.82
N THR A 258 -19.84 1.33 -20.65
CA THR A 258 -20.23 -0.07 -20.52
C THR A 258 -21.64 -0.31 -21.02
N ASP A 259 -21.87 -1.48 -21.64
CA ASP A 259 -23.18 -1.99 -22.06
C ASP A 259 -24.04 -2.44 -20.84
N GLU A 260 -25.23 -3.02 -21.12
CA GLU A 260 -26.13 -3.56 -20.09
C GLU A 260 -25.52 -4.70 -19.25
N TYR A 261 -24.48 -5.34 -19.75
CA TYR A 261 -23.73 -6.42 -19.10
C TYR A 261 -22.43 -5.92 -18.44
N GLY A 262 -22.27 -4.60 -18.31
CA GLY A 262 -21.06 -4.01 -17.74
C GLY A 262 -19.81 -4.18 -18.62
N ARG A 263 -19.94 -4.61 -19.88
CA ARG A 263 -18.81 -4.82 -20.80
C ARG A 263 -18.44 -3.51 -21.47
N PHE A 264 -17.16 -3.32 -21.67
CA PHE A 264 -16.65 -2.18 -22.43
C PHE A 264 -15.65 -2.61 -23.50
N ARG A 265 -15.51 -1.75 -24.49
CA ARG A 265 -14.49 -1.81 -25.53
C ARG A 265 -13.93 -0.40 -25.69
N LEU A 266 -12.66 -0.25 -25.42
CA LEU A 266 -11.94 1.01 -25.53
C LEU A 266 -10.90 0.87 -26.65
N GLU A 267 -11.11 1.64 -27.72
CA GLU A 267 -10.26 1.62 -28.90
C GLU A 267 -9.24 2.76 -28.84
N SER A 268 -8.20 2.65 -29.67
CA SER A 268 -7.16 3.69 -29.82
C SER A 268 -6.44 4.02 -28.50
N VAL A 269 -6.30 3.06 -27.61
CA VAL A 269 -5.52 3.23 -26.38
C VAL A 269 -4.04 3.19 -26.72
N ALA A 270 -3.28 4.18 -26.25
CA ALA A 270 -1.84 4.21 -26.47
C ALA A 270 -1.17 2.94 -25.94
N ALA A 271 -0.28 2.34 -26.76
CA ALA A 271 0.48 1.18 -26.36
C ALA A 271 1.45 1.51 -25.23
N GLY A 272 1.61 0.56 -24.30
CA GLY A 272 2.39 0.69 -23.08
C GLY A 272 1.58 0.38 -21.84
N SER A 273 2.20 0.54 -20.69
CA SER A 273 1.53 0.44 -19.40
C SER A 273 0.68 1.69 -19.16
N GLY A 274 -0.56 1.51 -18.76
CA GLY A 274 -1.49 2.58 -18.50
C GLY A 274 -2.47 2.25 -17.38
N ILE A 275 -3.24 3.24 -16.98
CA ILE A 275 -4.28 3.12 -15.98
C ILE A 275 -5.62 3.37 -16.67
N LEU A 276 -6.56 2.45 -16.48
CA LEU A 276 -7.95 2.65 -16.83
C LEU A 276 -8.71 3.07 -15.58
N GLU A 277 -9.60 4.03 -15.72
CA GLU A 277 -10.50 4.45 -14.64
C GLU A 277 -11.95 4.30 -15.08
N ALA A 278 -12.73 3.57 -14.29
CA ALA A 278 -14.17 3.43 -14.47
C ALA A 278 -14.92 4.33 -13.46
N ARG A 279 -15.89 5.10 -13.97
CA ARG A 279 -16.75 5.97 -13.18
C ARG A 279 -18.21 5.64 -13.46
N ALA A 280 -18.99 5.41 -12.41
CA ALA A 280 -20.43 5.18 -12.53
C ALA A 280 -21.17 5.90 -11.40
N LEU A 281 -22.38 6.34 -11.70
CA LEU A 281 -23.23 7.00 -10.71
C LEU A 281 -23.52 6.06 -9.54
N GLY A 282 -23.27 6.52 -8.32
CA GLY A 282 -23.47 5.71 -7.12
C GLY A 282 -22.29 4.82 -6.72
N TYR A 283 -21.16 4.89 -7.41
CA TYR A 283 -19.95 4.11 -7.10
C TYR A 283 -18.73 5.03 -6.95
N ARG A 284 -17.79 4.64 -6.11
CA ARG A 284 -16.45 5.23 -6.15
C ARG A 284 -15.74 4.75 -7.41
N SER A 285 -14.97 5.63 -8.04
CA SER A 285 -14.19 5.24 -9.22
C SER A 285 -13.31 4.04 -8.92
N GLY A 286 -13.28 3.10 -9.87
CA GLY A 286 -12.37 1.96 -9.88
C GLY A 286 -11.22 2.22 -10.83
N ARG A 287 -10.04 1.70 -10.51
CA ARG A 287 -8.87 1.77 -11.38
C ARG A 287 -8.28 0.40 -11.59
N ALA A 288 -7.82 0.14 -12.80
CA ALA A 288 -7.08 -1.05 -13.13
C ALA A 288 -5.88 -0.70 -14.00
N GLN A 289 -4.81 -1.46 -13.86
CA GLN A 289 -3.65 -1.34 -14.72
C GLN A 289 -3.87 -2.17 -15.98
N ALA A 290 -3.44 -1.65 -17.12
CA ALA A 290 -3.48 -2.32 -18.41
C ALA A 290 -2.11 -2.20 -19.05
N THR A 291 -1.68 -3.25 -19.77
CA THR A 291 -0.47 -3.21 -20.59
C THR A 291 -0.86 -3.46 -22.03
N VAL A 292 -1.07 -2.38 -22.78
CA VAL A 292 -1.49 -2.43 -24.18
C VAL A 292 -0.27 -2.71 -25.06
N ARG A 293 -0.27 -3.86 -25.72
CA ARG A 293 0.73 -4.21 -26.73
C ARG A 293 0.15 -3.91 -28.11
N GLY A 294 0.91 -3.21 -28.94
CA GLY A 294 0.42 -2.73 -30.24
C GLY A 294 -0.34 -3.82 -31.01
N SER A 295 -1.48 -3.48 -31.58
CA SER A 295 -2.40 -4.36 -32.31
C SER A 295 -3.02 -5.55 -31.55
N SER A 296 -2.73 -5.75 -30.29
CA SER A 296 -3.37 -6.77 -29.46
C SER A 296 -4.60 -6.22 -28.73
N VAL A 297 -5.50 -7.14 -28.37
CA VAL A 297 -6.65 -6.84 -27.50
C VAL A 297 -6.30 -7.26 -26.10
N GLU A 298 -6.17 -6.28 -25.21
CA GLU A 298 -5.93 -6.52 -23.78
C GLU A 298 -7.25 -6.70 -23.05
N GLN A 299 -7.30 -7.67 -22.13
CA GLN A 299 -8.49 -7.93 -21.30
C GLN A 299 -8.28 -7.43 -19.88
N VAL A 300 -9.12 -6.51 -19.42
CA VAL A 300 -8.96 -5.87 -18.09
C VAL A 300 -10.32 -5.69 -17.43
N ASP A 301 -10.52 -6.34 -16.30
CA ASP A 301 -11.70 -6.12 -15.47
C ASP A 301 -11.44 -4.98 -14.46
N ILE A 302 -12.42 -4.08 -14.30
CA ILE A 302 -12.32 -2.94 -13.40
C ILE A 302 -13.34 -3.11 -12.29
N VAL A 303 -12.87 -3.06 -11.04
CA VAL A 303 -13.73 -3.11 -9.86
C VAL A 303 -13.95 -1.70 -9.33
N VAL A 304 -15.18 -1.22 -9.39
CA VAL A 304 -15.61 0.04 -8.76
C VAL A 304 -15.90 -0.19 -7.28
N GLY A 305 -15.63 0.83 -6.46
CA GLY A 305 -15.88 0.75 -5.02
C GLY A 305 -17.37 0.82 -4.69
N ASP A 306 -17.78 0.11 -3.64
CA ASP A 306 -19.12 0.23 -3.08
C ASP A 306 -19.23 1.57 -2.32
N SER A 307 -19.38 2.64 -3.04
CA SER A 307 -20.03 3.80 -2.49
C SER A 307 -21.38 3.88 -3.17
N VAL A 308 -22.32 3.12 -2.65
CA VAL A 308 -23.69 3.60 -2.75
C VAL A 308 -23.64 4.92 -1.96
N ILE A 309 -23.50 6.05 -2.66
CA ILE A 309 -24.21 7.22 -2.21
C ILE A 309 -25.65 6.76 -2.36
N VAL A 310 -26.19 6.09 -1.34
CA VAL A 310 -27.60 6.16 -1.08
C VAL A 310 -27.79 7.67 -0.93
N LEU A 311 -28.25 8.33 -1.98
CA LEU A 311 -28.99 9.55 -1.80
C LEU A 311 -30.12 9.08 -0.90
N ASP A 312 -29.92 9.28 0.42
CA ASP A 312 -31.07 9.29 1.33
C ASP A 312 -32.12 10.08 0.58
N PRO A 313 -33.34 9.53 0.40
CA PRO A 313 -34.41 10.29 -0.23
C PRO A 313 -34.30 11.65 0.40
N VAL A 314 -34.29 12.72 -0.39
CA VAL A 314 -34.20 14.09 0.09
C VAL A 314 -35.37 14.24 1.06
N THR A 315 -35.15 13.80 2.28
CA THR A 315 -35.94 14.18 3.43
C THR A 315 -35.48 15.61 3.58
N VAL A 316 -36.29 16.52 3.01
CA VAL A 316 -36.10 17.93 3.19
C VAL A 316 -36.11 18.12 4.70
N GLU A 317 -34.92 18.17 5.31
CA GLU A 317 -34.73 18.43 6.74
C GLU A 317 -35.01 19.91 7.02
N VAL A 318 -36.11 20.42 6.47
CA VAL A 318 -36.71 21.72 6.80
C VAL A 318 -37.11 21.82 8.28
N ALA A 319 -37.14 20.68 8.98
CA ALA A 319 -37.52 20.60 10.39
C ALA A 319 -36.50 21.19 11.38
N TYR A 320 -35.22 21.33 11.02
CA TYR A 320 -34.17 21.78 11.96
C TYR A 320 -33.77 23.24 11.77
N GLU A 321 -34.04 23.83 10.63
CA GLU A 321 -33.74 25.23 10.36
C GLU A 321 -34.39 26.22 11.35
N PRO A 322 -35.67 26.05 11.75
CA PRO A 322 -36.23 26.89 12.82
C PRO A 322 -35.48 26.80 14.14
N TYR A 323 -35.03 25.64 14.53
CA TYR A 323 -34.25 25.44 15.75
C TYR A 323 -32.88 26.12 15.66
N LEU A 324 -32.14 25.93 14.56
CA LEU A 324 -30.82 26.55 14.32
C LEU A 324 -30.94 28.09 14.26
N ASN A 325 -32.07 28.62 13.75
CA ASN A 325 -32.39 30.04 13.80
C ASN A 325 -32.66 30.51 15.25
N GLN A 326 -33.42 29.73 16.01
CA GLN A 326 -33.77 30.05 17.40
C GLN A 326 -32.52 30.09 18.31
N VAL A 327 -31.59 29.12 18.17
CA VAL A 327 -30.34 29.10 18.92
C VAL A 327 -29.30 30.09 18.38
N GLY A 328 -29.62 30.79 17.29
CA GLY A 328 -28.82 31.83 16.67
C GLY A 328 -27.65 31.34 15.80
N PHE A 329 -27.56 30.04 15.50
CA PHE A 329 -26.53 29.47 14.63
C PHE A 329 -26.54 30.13 13.26
N THR A 330 -27.71 30.16 12.59
CA THR A 330 -27.85 30.73 11.24
C THR A 330 -27.36 32.17 11.16
N LYS A 331 -27.69 32.99 12.17
CA LYS A 331 -27.24 34.38 12.22
C LYS A 331 -25.71 34.45 12.36
N ARG A 332 -25.12 33.66 13.26
CA ARG A 332 -23.70 33.70 13.53
C ARG A 332 -22.86 33.12 12.40
N SER A 333 -23.35 32.10 11.70
CA SER A 333 -22.65 31.52 10.54
C SER A 333 -22.43 32.52 9.40
N HIS A 334 -23.26 33.58 9.30
CA HIS A 334 -23.13 34.62 8.29
C HIS A 334 -22.34 35.86 8.76
N SER A 335 -22.20 36.06 10.06
CA SER A 335 -21.73 37.35 10.59
C SER A 335 -20.64 37.29 11.64
N ALA A 336 -20.36 36.13 12.22
CA ALA A 336 -19.36 35.95 13.28
C ALA A 336 -18.02 35.42 12.78
N GLN A 337 -16.96 35.72 13.57
CA GLN A 337 -15.64 35.12 13.35
C GLN A 337 -15.59 33.75 13.99
N GLY A 338 -15.58 32.69 13.18
CA GLY A 338 -15.53 31.30 13.63
C GLY A 338 -15.61 30.34 12.42
N HIS A 339 -15.50 29.05 12.71
CA HIS A 339 -15.75 28.01 11.72
C HIS A 339 -17.10 27.37 12.03
N PHE A 340 -17.95 27.30 11.02
CA PHE A 340 -19.31 26.82 11.13
C PHE A 340 -19.48 25.61 10.25
N LEU A 341 -19.92 24.50 10.83
CA LEU A 341 -20.22 23.26 10.12
C LEU A 341 -21.73 22.99 10.28
N ASP A 342 -22.39 22.80 9.18
CA ASP A 342 -23.79 22.36 9.16
C ASP A 342 -23.91 20.82 9.06
N THR A 343 -25.12 20.29 9.02
CA THR A 343 -25.40 18.87 8.88
C THR A 343 -24.75 18.27 7.61
N ALA A 344 -24.69 19.04 6.52
CA ALA A 344 -24.10 18.59 5.27
C ALA A 344 -22.58 18.47 5.38
N ASP A 345 -21.94 19.42 6.08
CA ASP A 345 -20.51 19.38 6.35
C ASP A 345 -20.14 18.20 7.25
N VAL A 346 -20.91 17.98 8.33
CA VAL A 346 -20.71 16.84 9.22
C VAL A 346 -20.83 15.51 8.47
N LYS A 347 -21.85 15.37 7.61
CA LYS A 347 -22.01 14.18 6.75
C LYS A 347 -20.83 14.04 5.76
N ARG A 348 -20.38 15.13 5.15
CA ARG A 348 -19.28 15.16 4.17
C ARG A 348 -17.94 14.77 4.79
N SER A 349 -17.74 15.01 6.09
CA SER A 349 -16.53 14.63 6.80
C SER A 349 -16.28 13.12 6.77
N GLY A 350 -17.31 12.29 6.60
CA GLY A 350 -17.21 10.84 6.68
C GLY A 350 -16.78 10.31 8.04
N ALA A 351 -16.87 11.15 9.08
CA ALA A 351 -16.43 10.84 10.43
C ALA A 351 -17.24 9.67 11.02
N VAL A 352 -16.55 8.71 11.59
CA VAL A 352 -17.13 7.61 12.38
C VAL A 352 -17.27 8.02 13.86
N ARG A 353 -16.32 8.82 14.34
CA ARG A 353 -16.31 9.38 15.69
C ARG A 353 -16.56 10.88 15.65
N PHE A 354 -17.20 11.40 16.68
CA PHE A 354 -17.53 12.83 16.75
C PHE A 354 -16.29 13.73 16.58
N GLU A 355 -15.18 13.39 17.21
CA GLU A 355 -13.96 14.19 17.16
C GLU A 355 -13.34 14.26 15.76
N GLU A 356 -13.58 13.27 14.93
CA GLU A 356 -13.04 13.22 13.56
C GLU A 356 -13.64 14.29 12.65
N VAL A 357 -14.83 14.83 12.98
CA VAL A 357 -15.45 15.93 12.26
C VAL A 357 -14.53 17.16 12.24
N PHE A 358 -13.77 17.35 13.30
CA PHE A 358 -12.88 18.52 13.45
C PHE A 358 -11.63 18.49 12.56
N ARG A 359 -11.36 17.39 11.84
CA ARG A 359 -10.29 17.36 10.81
C ARG A 359 -10.51 18.40 9.71
N MET A 360 -11.75 18.79 9.48
CA MET A 360 -12.11 19.79 8.48
C MET A 360 -11.93 21.23 8.95
N VAL A 361 -11.68 21.45 10.24
CA VAL A 361 -11.62 22.78 10.84
C VAL A 361 -10.18 23.25 10.95
N PRO A 362 -9.78 24.29 10.20
CA PRO A 362 -8.46 24.87 10.32
C PRO A 362 -8.16 25.36 11.75
N GLY A 363 -6.94 25.11 12.21
CA GLY A 363 -6.50 25.55 13.55
C GLY A 363 -6.91 24.61 14.69
N LEU A 364 -7.54 23.48 14.40
CA LEU A 364 -7.72 22.39 15.35
C LEU A 364 -6.75 21.24 15.07
N LEU A 365 -6.25 20.63 16.14
CA LEU A 365 -5.40 19.44 16.10
C LEU A 365 -6.13 18.28 16.76
N LEU A 366 -6.04 17.11 16.15
CA LEU A 366 -6.51 15.86 16.72
C LEU A 366 -5.31 15.05 17.19
N ARG A 367 -5.23 14.80 18.51
CA ARG A 367 -4.17 13.96 19.07
C ARG A 367 -4.72 12.64 19.58
N PRO A 368 -4.03 11.52 19.34
CA PRO A 368 -4.38 10.26 19.97
C PRO A 368 -4.35 10.39 21.50
N ASN A 369 -5.41 9.94 22.17
CA ASN A 369 -5.51 9.90 23.62
C ASN A 369 -6.09 8.54 24.04
N GLY A 370 -5.24 7.55 24.21
CA GLY A 370 -5.65 6.17 24.42
C GLY A 370 -6.46 5.65 23.23
N SER A 371 -7.69 5.17 23.48
CA SER A 371 -8.63 4.71 22.45
C SER A 371 -9.46 5.84 21.82
N SER A 372 -9.29 7.09 22.23
CA SER A 372 -10.03 8.27 21.78
C SER A 372 -9.13 9.31 21.10
N LEU A 373 -9.74 10.38 20.59
CA LEU A 373 -9.03 11.53 20.01
C LEU A 373 -9.30 12.75 20.87
N ALA A 374 -8.27 13.49 21.24
CA ALA A 374 -8.37 14.79 21.88
C ALA A 374 -8.35 15.89 20.82
N VAL A 375 -9.23 16.87 20.95
CA VAL A 375 -9.28 18.07 20.10
C VAL A 375 -8.55 19.19 20.82
N GLU A 376 -7.59 19.79 20.16
CA GLU A 376 -6.79 20.91 20.68
C GLU A 376 -6.85 22.09 19.72
N VAL A 377 -6.83 23.30 20.25
CA VAL A 377 -6.71 24.53 19.46
C VAL A 377 -5.23 24.85 19.27
N GLN A 378 -4.81 25.01 18.03
CA GLN A 378 -3.45 25.42 17.71
C GLN A 378 -3.23 26.88 18.09
N ARG A 379 -2.35 27.13 19.05
CA ARG A 379 -1.91 28.49 19.41
C ARG A 379 -0.70 28.90 18.60
N GLY A 380 -0.71 30.14 18.07
CA GLY A 380 0.50 30.80 17.61
C GLY A 380 1.51 30.93 18.77
N GLN A 381 2.81 30.90 18.43
CA GLN A 381 3.92 31.06 19.41
C GLN A 381 3.77 32.36 20.20
N GLY A 382 3.21 32.28 21.40
CA GLY A 382 3.07 33.40 22.33
C GLY A 382 2.98 32.91 23.75
N GLN A 383 4.06 33.20 24.53
CA GLN A 383 4.21 33.11 25.98
C GLN A 383 3.58 31.92 26.71
N ILE A 384 4.42 30.93 27.01
CA ILE A 384 4.08 29.76 27.78
C ILE A 384 4.76 29.84 29.13
N LEU A 385 3.96 29.99 30.19
CA LEU A 385 4.45 30.05 31.56
C LEU A 385 4.85 28.67 32.15
N ASN A 386 4.46 27.56 31.49
CA ASN A 386 4.82 26.21 31.91
C ASN A 386 5.16 25.32 30.68
N PRO A 387 6.44 24.94 30.48
CA PRO A 387 6.84 24.11 29.34
C PRO A 387 6.19 22.71 29.28
N ALA A 388 5.78 22.13 30.39
CA ALA A 388 5.14 20.82 30.48
C ALA A 388 3.69 20.83 29.94
N LEU A 389 3.04 22.01 29.93
CA LEU A 389 1.69 22.21 29.39
C LEU A 389 1.68 23.01 28.07
N ALA A 390 2.87 23.25 27.54
CA ALA A 390 3.13 24.18 26.45
C ALA A 390 2.34 23.94 25.16
N ASN A 391 1.83 22.73 24.97
CA ASN A 391 1.19 22.29 23.71
C ASN A 391 -0.24 21.75 23.89
N TYR A 392 -0.78 21.76 25.11
CA TYR A 392 -2.12 21.24 25.37
C TYR A 392 -3.10 22.37 25.64
N CYS A 393 -4.01 22.62 24.69
CA CYS A 393 -4.99 23.68 24.79
C CYS A 393 -6.38 23.18 24.37
N PRO A 394 -7.09 22.43 25.23
CA PRO A 394 -8.41 21.90 24.91
C PRO A 394 -9.44 23.04 24.90
N PRO A 395 -10.36 23.06 23.92
CA PRO A 395 -11.46 24.01 23.90
C PRO A 395 -12.51 23.65 24.94
N SER A 396 -13.31 24.65 25.35
CA SER A 396 -14.51 24.43 26.17
C SER A 396 -15.67 24.00 25.29
N TYR A 397 -16.39 22.94 25.66
CA TYR A 397 -17.51 22.42 24.91
C TYR A 397 -18.85 22.85 25.52
N PHE A 398 -19.80 23.18 24.64
CA PHE A 398 -21.20 23.36 24.97
C PHE A 398 -22.04 22.52 24.04
N ILE A 399 -22.93 21.70 24.59
CA ILE A 399 -23.87 20.86 23.87
C ILE A 399 -25.26 21.38 24.11
N ASP A 400 -25.97 21.75 23.02
CA ASP A 400 -27.31 22.39 23.08
C ASP A 400 -27.38 23.58 24.07
N GLY A 401 -26.28 24.36 24.09
CA GLY A 401 -26.18 25.55 24.95
C GLY A 401 -25.74 25.27 26.40
N VAL A 402 -25.59 24.02 26.81
CA VAL A 402 -25.16 23.61 28.16
C VAL A 402 -23.68 23.28 28.15
N TYR A 403 -22.93 23.81 29.13
CA TYR A 403 -21.51 23.51 29.29
C TYR A 403 -21.29 22.03 29.55
N TYR A 404 -20.38 21.43 28.79
CA TYR A 404 -19.97 20.04 28.92
C TYR A 404 -18.53 19.97 29.46
N PRO A 405 -18.35 19.65 30.77
CA PRO A 405 -17.02 19.58 31.35
C PRO A 405 -16.28 18.33 30.86
N LEU A 406 -15.12 18.53 30.24
CA LEU A 406 -14.22 17.41 29.94
C LEU A 406 -13.30 17.15 31.16
N PRO A 407 -13.12 15.90 31.59
CA PRO A 407 -12.19 15.58 32.66
C PRO A 407 -10.73 15.86 32.22
N PRO A 408 -9.86 16.34 33.15
CA PRO A 408 -8.60 16.97 32.76
C PRO A 408 -7.49 16.05 32.24
N ILE A 409 -7.56 14.73 32.34
CA ILE A 409 -6.42 13.84 32.00
C ILE A 409 -6.79 12.54 31.27
N GLN A 410 -8.03 12.10 31.29
CA GLN A 410 -8.47 10.90 30.56
C GLN A 410 -9.84 11.18 29.97
N THR A 411 -9.87 11.88 28.84
CA THR A 411 -11.13 12.18 28.20
C THR A 411 -11.71 10.95 27.53
N PRO A 412 -12.84 10.40 28.03
CA PRO A 412 -13.71 9.64 27.18
C PRO A 412 -14.13 10.57 26.02
N SER A 413 -14.25 10.03 24.83
CA SER A 413 -14.85 10.72 23.68
C SER A 413 -16.20 11.32 24.12
N ILE A 414 -16.54 12.48 23.56
CA ILE A 414 -17.90 13.01 23.75
C ILE A 414 -18.88 11.97 23.20
N PRO A 415 -19.85 11.48 23.98
CA PRO A 415 -20.73 10.40 23.59
C PRO A 415 -21.81 10.88 22.61
N LEU A 416 -21.37 11.44 21.50
CA LEU A 416 -22.20 11.92 20.40
C LEU A 416 -21.81 11.16 19.13
N ALA A 417 -22.79 10.59 18.45
CA ALA A 417 -22.58 10.11 17.09
C ALA A 417 -22.59 11.31 16.12
N PRO A 418 -21.76 11.35 15.08
CA PRO A 418 -21.84 12.41 14.06
C PRO A 418 -23.23 12.57 13.45
N SER A 419 -24.01 11.48 13.35
CA SER A 419 -25.39 11.48 12.86
C SER A 419 -26.38 12.21 13.78
N GLU A 420 -26.03 12.46 15.03
CA GLU A 420 -26.89 13.21 15.99
C GLU A 420 -26.64 14.72 15.92
N VAL A 421 -25.57 15.16 15.27
CA VAL A 421 -25.15 16.54 15.19
C VAL A 421 -25.89 17.26 14.08
N LEU A 422 -26.45 18.45 14.40
CA LEU A 422 -27.10 19.35 13.46
C LEU A 422 -26.15 20.44 12.97
N ALA A 423 -25.40 21.02 13.88
CA ALA A 423 -24.43 22.06 13.57
C ALA A 423 -23.32 22.15 14.62
N ILE A 424 -22.17 22.66 14.20
CA ILE A 424 -21.03 22.92 15.08
C ILE A 424 -20.51 24.34 14.82
N GLU A 425 -20.19 25.06 15.88
CA GLU A 425 -19.52 26.36 15.82
C GLU A 425 -18.17 26.22 16.55
N VAL A 426 -17.09 26.59 15.91
CA VAL A 426 -15.74 26.56 16.48
C VAL A 426 -15.17 27.95 16.53
N TYR A 427 -14.83 28.37 17.72
CA TYR A 427 -14.20 29.66 18.01
C TYR A 427 -12.81 29.41 18.56
N SER A 428 -11.77 29.76 17.80
CA SER A 428 -10.37 29.51 18.14
C SER A 428 -9.84 30.37 19.30
N ASN A 429 -10.59 31.37 19.72
CA ASN A 429 -10.29 32.18 20.90
C ASN A 429 -11.58 32.55 21.66
N LEU A 430 -11.44 32.86 22.94
CA LEU A 430 -12.55 33.18 23.82
C LEU A 430 -13.36 34.40 23.34
N PHE A 431 -12.69 35.42 22.82
CA PHE A 431 -13.33 36.70 22.50
C PHE A 431 -14.16 36.65 21.22
N SER A 432 -13.90 35.68 20.34
CA SER A 432 -14.72 35.45 19.14
C SER A 432 -16.00 34.67 19.45
N ALA A 433 -16.08 33.98 20.58
CA ALA A 433 -17.27 33.24 20.98
C ALA A 433 -18.37 34.20 21.50
N PRO A 434 -19.67 33.85 21.35
CA PRO A 434 -20.77 34.66 21.91
C PRO A 434 -20.60 34.81 23.42
N PRO A 435 -20.94 35.99 23.97
CA PRO A 435 -20.72 36.33 25.41
C PRO A 435 -21.23 35.29 26.41
N GLN A 436 -22.36 34.66 26.13
CA GLN A 436 -22.97 33.65 27.00
C GLN A 436 -22.18 32.35 27.11
N TYR A 437 -21.24 32.11 26.19
CA TYR A 437 -20.36 30.90 26.13
C TYR A 437 -18.92 31.23 26.55
N GLN A 438 -18.64 32.47 26.91
CA GLN A 438 -17.33 32.90 27.43
C GLN A 438 -17.18 32.52 28.87
N ARG A 439 -16.28 31.60 29.19
CA ARG A 439 -15.92 31.19 30.55
C ARG A 439 -14.48 31.59 30.86
N ARG A 440 -14.14 31.79 32.10
CA ARG A 440 -12.76 32.12 32.51
C ARG A 440 -11.74 31.04 32.18
N ASP A 441 -12.20 29.79 32.11
CA ASP A 441 -11.42 28.59 31.74
C ASP A 441 -11.38 28.29 30.23
N SER A 442 -12.12 29.06 29.42
CA SER A 442 -12.22 28.86 27.97
C SER A 442 -11.11 29.55 27.15
N GLY A 443 -9.94 29.76 27.77
CA GLY A 443 -8.82 30.46 27.12
C GLY A 443 -8.29 29.80 25.85
N CYS A 444 -8.65 28.54 25.59
CA CYS A 444 -8.28 27.75 24.41
C CYS A 444 -9.34 27.69 23.33
N GLY A 445 -10.36 28.54 23.41
CA GLY A 445 -11.46 28.56 22.45
C GLY A 445 -12.72 27.84 22.94
N VAL A 446 -13.75 27.91 22.13
CA VAL A 446 -15.09 27.39 22.45
C VAL A 446 -15.62 26.60 21.26
N ILE A 447 -16.20 25.44 21.54
CA ILE A 447 -16.93 24.62 20.56
C ILE A 447 -18.38 24.50 21.02
N LEU A 448 -19.32 24.94 20.18
CA LEU A 448 -20.75 24.77 20.40
C LEU A 448 -21.23 23.65 19.48
N VAL A 449 -21.99 22.73 20.02
CA VAL A 449 -22.57 21.59 19.29
C VAL A 449 -24.06 21.62 19.43
N TRP A 450 -24.77 21.69 18.34
CA TRP A 450 -26.22 21.67 18.28
C TRP A 450 -26.66 20.28 17.82
N THR A 451 -27.52 19.62 18.61
CA THR A 451 -27.89 18.22 18.35
C THR A 451 -29.39 18.07 18.01
N LYS A 452 -29.70 16.93 17.41
CA LYS A 452 -31.11 16.55 17.16
C LYS A 452 -31.93 16.40 18.46
N ARG A 453 -31.24 16.14 19.58
CA ARG A 453 -31.86 16.02 20.91
C ARG A 453 -32.26 17.36 21.49
N GLY A 454 -31.56 18.44 21.15
CA GLY A 454 -31.84 19.80 21.57
C GLY A 454 -33.09 20.40 20.91
N VAL A 455 -33.60 19.80 19.85
CA VAL A 455 -34.78 20.29 19.14
C VAL A 455 -36.04 20.07 19.99
N PRO A 456 -36.81 21.14 20.30
CA PRO A 456 -38.04 21.01 21.07
C PRO A 456 -39.03 20.08 20.36
N LYS A 457 -39.52 19.05 21.05
CA LYS A 457 -40.57 18.18 20.51
C LYS A 457 -41.85 19.01 20.29
N ARG A 458 -42.28 19.15 19.03
CA ARG A 458 -43.59 19.76 18.74
C ARG A 458 -44.67 18.96 19.47
N LYS A 459 -45.47 19.62 20.32
CA LYS A 459 -46.72 19.03 20.80
C LYS A 459 -47.60 18.77 19.59
N PRO A 460 -48.22 17.59 19.47
CA PRO A 460 -49.22 17.39 18.41
C PRO A 460 -50.30 18.46 18.56
N ALA A 461 -50.65 19.13 17.45
CA ALA A 461 -51.79 20.00 17.41
C ALA A 461 -53.05 19.14 17.63
N HIS A 462 -53.77 19.44 18.69
CA HIS A 462 -55.09 18.86 18.98
C HIS A 462 -56.11 19.35 18.00
#